data_3e5edb4a3fccae119d73179f71768849
#
_entry.id   3e5edb4a3fccae119d73179f71768849
#
_cell.length_a   1.000
_cell.length_b   1.000
_cell.length_c   1.000
_cell.angle_alpha   90.00
_cell.angle_beta   90.00
_cell.angle_gamma   90.00
#
_symmetry.space_group_name_H-M   'P 1'
#
loop_
_entity.id
_entity.type
_entity.pdbx_description
1 polymer ?
#
loop_
_entity_poly.entity_id
_entity_poly.type
_entity_poly.pdbx_seq_one_letter_code
_entity_poly.pdbx_strand_id
1 'polypeptide(L)'
;MQMGMKHLLPCLLGLLLSSCALKYDSLLTTGGIPNIVIQESSVLDLQSKELKELPAALNKPTIAVYPNSFKDLTGQRKSNSEFALFSTAITQAPEAFLIRAFKHAADGKFFKVVERVGLDDLTKERQLIRTTRKEFEEDNKLKPLLFAGLLVQGGVISYDTNTTSGGLGARYLGIGTSKQYREDTVSVSLRLVSVSTGEVLIEVLVSKSILSVGLSQDVFRFIELGTELVEVEGGFTENESVSIALQRAVETGVLNIIETGIERGYWEYEKTIIKPIDCGECIGIRG
;
A
#
# COMPACT_ATOMS: atom_id res chain seq x y z
N MET A 1 -13.38 81.20 7.44
CA MET A 1 -13.53 79.88 8.04
C MET A 1 -13.62 78.86 6.90
N GLN A 2 -12.49 78.62 6.21
CA GLN A 2 -12.36 77.66 5.09
C GLN A 2 -10.95 77.03 5.11
N MET A 3 -10.65 76.31 6.18
CA MET A 3 -9.41 75.59 6.33
C MET A 3 -9.70 74.23 7.02
N GLY A 4 -10.12 73.25 6.26
CA GLY A 4 -10.37 71.95 6.86
C GLY A 4 -10.63 70.77 5.90
N MET A 5 -10.87 71.08 4.62
CA MET A 5 -11.34 70.04 3.68
C MET A 5 -10.31 69.53 2.69
N LYS A 6 -9.14 70.17 2.58
CA LYS A 6 -8.10 69.77 1.59
C LYS A 6 -7.12 68.68 2.10
N HIS A 7 -7.09 68.40 3.40
CA HIS A 7 -6.18 67.38 3.96
C HIS A 7 -6.86 66.04 4.34
N LEU A 8 -8.20 65.98 4.27
CA LEU A 8 -8.95 64.73 4.55
C LEU A 8 -8.97 63.79 3.33
N LEU A 9 -8.88 64.33 2.10
CA LEU A 9 -8.99 63.55 0.89
C LEU A 9 -7.77 62.60 0.66
N PRO A 10 -6.51 63.00 0.87
CA PRO A 10 -5.36 62.11 0.72
C PRO A 10 -5.27 61.03 1.80
N CYS A 11 -5.74 61.27 3.03
CA CYS A 11 -5.78 60.26 4.08
C CYS A 11 -6.85 59.20 3.81
N LEU A 12 -7.99 59.55 3.24
CA LEU A 12 -9.04 58.60 2.89
C LEU A 12 -8.63 57.70 1.72
N LEU A 13 -7.86 58.27 0.75
CA LEU A 13 -7.34 57.50 -0.39
C LEU A 13 -6.23 56.52 0.04
N GLY A 14 -5.42 56.89 1.04
CA GLY A 14 -4.38 55.99 1.62
C GLY A 14 -4.96 54.80 2.39
N LEU A 15 -6.09 54.99 3.07
CA LEU A 15 -6.79 53.92 3.79
C LEU A 15 -7.47 52.91 2.84
N LEU A 16 -7.89 53.33 1.68
CA LEU A 16 -8.49 52.44 0.67
C LEU A 16 -7.45 51.57 -0.06
N LEU A 17 -6.21 52.03 -0.18
CA LEU A 17 -5.12 51.29 -0.81
C LEU A 17 -4.50 50.23 0.15
N SER A 18 -4.52 50.46 1.47
CA SER A 18 -3.99 49.52 2.43
C SER A 18 -4.89 48.31 2.66
N SER A 19 -6.19 48.41 2.37
CA SER A 19 -7.13 47.27 2.52
C SER A 19 -7.02 46.21 1.42
N CYS A 20 -6.47 46.55 0.24
CA CYS A 20 -6.24 45.58 -0.83
C CYS A 20 -5.01 44.72 -0.61
N ALA A 21 -3.96 45.26 0.01
CA ALA A 21 -2.72 44.51 0.29
C ALA A 21 -2.96 43.40 1.35
N LEU A 22 -3.76 43.69 2.34
CA LEU A 22 -4.10 42.74 3.41
C LEU A 22 -4.96 41.54 2.92
N LYS A 23 -5.79 41.77 1.90
CA LYS A 23 -6.57 40.68 1.28
C LYS A 23 -5.75 39.83 0.33
N TYR A 24 -4.74 40.38 -0.32
CA TYR A 24 -3.89 39.62 -1.25
C TYR A 24 -2.97 38.67 -0.52
N ASP A 25 -2.42 39.07 0.63
CA ASP A 25 -1.55 38.25 1.44
C ASP A 25 -2.32 37.09 2.13
N SER A 26 -3.57 37.34 2.54
CA SER A 26 -4.43 36.28 3.09
C SER A 26 -4.92 35.29 2.02
N LEU A 27 -5.03 35.70 0.77
CA LEU A 27 -5.35 34.82 -0.34
C LEU A 27 -4.17 33.94 -0.76
N LEU A 28 -2.93 34.42 -0.62
CA LEU A 28 -1.73 33.64 -0.88
C LEU A 28 -1.39 32.69 0.28
N THR A 29 -1.71 33.05 1.52
CA THR A 29 -1.44 32.22 2.71
C THR A 29 -2.62 31.31 3.10
N THR A 30 -3.84 31.65 2.66
CA THR A 30 -5.05 30.82 2.92
C THR A 30 -5.62 30.23 1.62
N GLY A 31 -5.03 30.54 0.48
CA GLY A 31 -5.50 30.10 -0.83
C GLY A 31 -5.31 28.60 -1.03
N GLY A 32 -6.27 27.83 -0.57
CA GLY A 32 -6.75 26.65 -1.24
C GLY A 32 -5.81 25.46 -1.44
N ILE A 33 -4.58 25.50 -0.93
CA ILE A 33 -3.81 24.27 -0.81
C ILE A 33 -4.35 23.59 0.46
N PRO A 34 -5.12 22.50 0.35
CA PRO A 34 -5.50 21.74 1.52
C PRO A 34 -4.21 21.50 2.32
N ASN A 35 -4.28 21.62 3.65
CA ASN A 35 -3.15 21.30 4.53
C ASN A 35 -2.54 20.00 4.04
N ILE A 36 -1.49 20.10 3.23
CA ILE A 36 -0.71 18.93 2.86
C ILE A 36 -0.04 18.52 4.15
N VAL A 37 -0.67 17.64 4.88
CA VAL A 37 -0.03 16.97 6.01
C VAL A 37 1.06 16.12 5.39
N ILE A 38 2.29 16.65 5.39
CA ILE A 38 3.46 15.86 5.03
C ILE A 38 3.55 14.78 6.08
N GLN A 39 3.08 13.60 5.72
CA GLN A 39 3.14 12.44 6.59
C GLN A 39 4.60 12.03 6.72
N GLU A 40 5.11 11.96 7.93
CA GLU A 40 6.46 11.44 8.17
C GLU A 40 6.58 10.01 7.66
N SER A 41 7.76 9.64 7.17
CA SER A 41 8.01 8.28 6.70
C SER A 41 7.87 7.29 7.87
N SER A 42 7.14 6.23 7.65
CA SER A 42 6.93 5.16 8.63
C SER A 42 7.24 3.79 8.03
N VAL A 43 7.66 2.86 8.89
CA VAL A 43 7.78 1.46 8.49
C VAL A 43 6.39 0.88 8.34
N LEU A 44 6.06 0.43 7.12
CA LEU A 44 4.77 -0.21 6.88
C LEU A 44 4.77 -1.60 7.53
N ASP A 45 3.73 -1.90 8.29
CA ASP A 45 3.46 -3.25 8.82
C ASP A 45 2.60 -4.06 7.83
N LEU A 46 2.34 -5.34 8.14
CA LEU A 46 1.32 -6.11 7.45
C LEU A 46 -0.05 -5.44 7.66
N GLN A 47 -0.86 -5.45 6.62
CA GLN A 47 -2.24 -4.96 6.70
C GLN A 47 -3.17 -6.01 7.34
N SER A 48 -2.85 -7.30 7.17
CA SER A 48 -3.57 -8.41 7.78
C SER A 48 -3.03 -8.70 9.18
N LYS A 49 -3.80 -8.35 10.20
CA LYS A 49 -3.52 -8.73 11.59
C LYS A 49 -3.59 -10.24 11.76
N GLU A 50 -4.55 -10.89 11.10
CA GLU A 50 -4.75 -12.33 11.12
C GLU A 50 -3.49 -13.08 10.68
N LEU A 51 -2.87 -12.67 9.55
CA LEU A 51 -1.63 -13.26 9.07
C LEU A 51 -0.47 -13.07 10.06
N LYS A 52 -0.41 -11.94 10.74
CA LYS A 52 0.64 -11.64 11.73
C LYS A 52 0.46 -12.42 13.03
N GLU A 53 -0.77 -12.58 13.48
CA GLU A 53 -1.13 -13.19 14.76
C GLU A 53 -1.29 -14.72 14.71
N LEU A 54 -1.07 -15.34 13.56
CA LEU A 54 -1.09 -16.79 13.42
C LEU A 54 -0.15 -17.45 14.43
N PRO A 55 -0.47 -18.66 14.91
CA PRO A 55 0.46 -19.46 15.68
C PRO A 55 1.72 -19.81 14.86
N ALA A 56 2.85 -19.99 15.55
CA ALA A 56 4.07 -20.45 14.92
C ALA A 56 3.90 -21.82 14.27
N ALA A 57 4.63 -22.10 13.18
CA ALA A 57 4.67 -23.42 12.59
C ALA A 57 5.60 -24.34 13.41
N LEU A 58 5.16 -25.58 13.65
CA LEU A 58 5.96 -26.61 14.32
C LEU A 58 7.31 -26.86 13.61
N ASN A 59 7.25 -27.00 12.29
CA ASN A 59 8.41 -27.18 11.44
C ASN A 59 8.39 -26.05 10.39
N LYS A 60 9.15 -24.97 10.60
CA LYS A 60 9.17 -23.82 9.70
C LYS A 60 9.50 -24.24 8.25
N PRO A 61 8.51 -24.37 7.34
CA PRO A 61 8.77 -24.72 5.95
C PRO A 61 9.69 -23.72 5.29
N THR A 62 10.60 -24.19 4.44
CA THR A 62 11.52 -23.31 3.73
C THR A 62 10.98 -23.04 2.33
N ILE A 63 10.74 -21.76 2.02
CA ILE A 63 10.16 -21.30 0.78
C ILE A 63 11.09 -20.36 0.02
N ALA A 64 10.92 -20.32 -1.29
CA ALA A 64 11.60 -19.38 -2.16
C ALA A 64 10.63 -18.69 -3.13
N VAL A 65 10.89 -17.42 -3.39
CA VAL A 65 10.31 -16.64 -4.47
C VAL A 65 11.44 -16.28 -5.43
N TYR A 66 11.34 -16.70 -6.68
CA TYR A 66 12.36 -16.41 -7.69
C TYR A 66 12.09 -15.08 -8.39
N PRO A 67 13.13 -14.44 -8.94
CA PRO A 67 12.93 -13.30 -9.82
C PRO A 67 11.99 -13.71 -10.95
N ASN A 68 11.06 -12.85 -11.27
CA ASN A 68 10.08 -13.12 -12.32
C ASN A 68 9.06 -14.23 -12.07
N SER A 69 9.07 -14.88 -10.92
CA SER A 69 8.02 -15.87 -10.57
C SER A 69 6.72 -15.24 -10.07
N PHE A 70 6.76 -13.95 -9.71
CA PHE A 70 5.59 -13.17 -9.32
C PHE A 70 5.69 -11.77 -9.94
N LYS A 71 4.91 -11.50 -10.97
CA LYS A 71 4.97 -10.28 -11.77
C LYS A 71 3.61 -9.65 -11.97
N ASP A 72 3.62 -8.40 -12.41
CA ASP A 72 2.48 -7.79 -13.06
C ASP A 72 2.30 -8.36 -14.48
N LEU A 73 1.23 -9.12 -14.68
CA LEU A 73 0.85 -9.72 -15.96
C LEU A 73 -0.28 -8.93 -16.65
N THR A 74 -0.75 -7.85 -16.05
CA THR A 74 -1.88 -7.07 -16.57
C THR A 74 -1.47 -6.15 -17.70
N GLY A 75 -0.23 -5.66 -17.69
CA GLY A 75 0.25 -4.67 -18.65
C GLY A 75 -0.44 -3.31 -18.55
N GLN A 76 -1.25 -3.08 -17.51
CA GLN A 76 -2.05 -1.88 -17.34
C GLN A 76 -1.19 -0.67 -17.02
N ARG A 77 -1.52 0.44 -17.66
CA ARG A 77 -0.88 1.74 -17.42
C ARG A 77 -1.84 2.66 -16.68
N LYS A 78 -1.29 3.62 -15.95
CA LYS A 78 -2.12 4.63 -15.28
C LYS A 78 -2.95 5.37 -16.31
N SER A 79 -4.26 5.42 -16.10
CA SER A 79 -5.15 6.23 -16.91
C SER A 79 -5.05 7.69 -16.43
N ASN A 80 -4.92 8.60 -17.40
CA ASN A 80 -5.22 10.00 -17.24
C ASN A 80 -4.31 10.87 -16.37
N SER A 81 -3.05 11.05 -16.81
CA SER A 81 -2.38 12.32 -16.63
C SER A 81 -1.47 12.55 -17.83
N GLU A 82 -1.37 13.76 -18.33
CA GLU A 82 -0.50 14.12 -19.45
C GLU A 82 0.97 13.72 -19.21
N PHE A 83 1.35 13.54 -17.93
CA PHE A 83 2.70 13.16 -17.50
C PHE A 83 2.87 11.67 -17.17
N ALA A 84 1.79 10.89 -17.07
CA ALA A 84 1.84 9.51 -16.58
C ALA A 84 1.55 8.43 -17.64
N LEU A 85 1.56 8.77 -18.92
CA LEU A 85 1.27 7.84 -20.03
C LEU A 85 2.18 6.59 -20.08
N PHE A 86 3.35 6.66 -19.45
CA PHE A 86 4.32 5.57 -19.42
C PHE A 86 4.41 4.86 -18.08
N SER A 87 3.71 5.36 -17.05
CA SER A 87 3.71 4.73 -15.73
C SER A 87 2.78 3.52 -15.69
N THR A 88 3.27 2.41 -15.12
CA THR A 88 2.43 1.24 -14.86
C THR A 88 1.43 1.54 -13.74
N ALA A 89 0.23 0.96 -13.83
CA ALA A 89 -0.79 1.08 -12.80
C ALA A 89 -0.38 0.33 -11.52
N ILE A 90 0.33 -0.77 -11.70
CA ILE A 90 0.79 -1.68 -10.65
C ILE A 90 2.31 -1.57 -10.51
N THR A 91 2.83 -1.80 -9.30
CA THR A 91 4.27 -1.84 -9.04
C THR A 91 4.99 -2.86 -9.92
N GLN A 92 6.23 -2.54 -10.33
CA GLN A 92 7.07 -3.46 -11.11
C GLN A 92 7.80 -4.49 -10.24
N ALA A 93 7.71 -4.37 -8.91
CA ALA A 93 8.29 -5.30 -7.95
C ALA A 93 7.22 -5.86 -6.99
N PRO A 94 6.15 -6.50 -7.50
CA PRO A 94 5.08 -7.03 -6.66
C PRO A 94 5.57 -8.20 -5.78
N GLU A 95 6.64 -8.87 -6.16
CA GLU A 95 7.28 -9.93 -5.37
C GLU A 95 7.78 -9.43 -4.00
N ALA A 96 8.04 -8.14 -3.84
CA ALA A 96 8.43 -7.58 -2.56
C ALA A 96 7.31 -7.72 -1.52
N PHE A 97 6.05 -7.51 -1.90
CA PHE A 97 4.91 -7.75 -1.02
C PHE A 97 4.74 -9.23 -0.68
N LEU A 98 4.97 -10.10 -1.64
CA LEU A 98 4.87 -11.55 -1.44
C LEU A 98 5.94 -12.07 -0.47
N ILE A 99 7.20 -11.69 -0.68
CA ILE A 99 8.32 -12.03 0.21
C ILE A 99 8.04 -11.50 1.61
N ARG A 100 7.55 -10.26 1.72
CA ARG A 100 7.20 -9.63 2.98
C ARG A 100 6.09 -10.40 3.70
N ALA A 101 5.00 -10.76 3.02
CA ALA A 101 3.89 -11.49 3.60
C ALA A 101 4.35 -12.84 4.18
N PHE A 102 5.12 -13.63 3.43
CA PHE A 102 5.67 -14.88 3.93
C PHE A 102 6.68 -14.69 5.06
N LYS A 103 7.53 -13.66 4.97
CA LYS A 103 8.57 -13.40 5.97
C LYS A 103 8.00 -13.00 7.32
N HIS A 104 6.89 -12.28 7.33
CA HIS A 104 6.26 -11.74 8.55
C HIS A 104 5.04 -12.55 9.02
N ALA A 105 4.65 -13.61 8.33
CA ALA A 105 3.60 -14.53 8.78
C ALA A 105 3.93 -15.11 10.16
N ALA A 106 2.95 -15.10 11.08
CA ALA A 106 3.12 -15.49 12.48
C ALA A 106 4.30 -14.76 13.16
N ASP A 107 4.41 -13.46 12.95
CA ASP A 107 5.51 -12.62 13.45
C ASP A 107 6.91 -13.19 13.08
N GLY A 108 7.02 -13.69 11.83
CA GLY A 108 8.25 -14.29 11.30
C GLY A 108 8.54 -15.71 11.80
N LYS A 109 7.56 -16.37 12.43
CA LYS A 109 7.74 -17.70 13.03
C LYS A 109 7.16 -18.84 12.20
N PHE A 110 6.49 -18.53 11.06
CA PHE A 110 5.87 -19.59 10.25
C PHE A 110 6.83 -20.15 9.19
N PHE A 111 7.42 -19.32 8.35
CA PHE A 111 8.28 -19.73 7.23
C PHE A 111 9.74 -19.34 7.41
N LYS A 112 10.64 -20.10 6.74
CA LYS A 112 12.00 -19.69 6.43
C LYS A 112 12.01 -19.24 4.97
N VAL A 113 12.06 -17.94 4.74
CA VAL A 113 12.15 -17.37 3.39
C VAL A 113 13.61 -17.27 3.00
N VAL A 114 13.99 -17.92 1.90
CA VAL A 114 15.37 -17.90 1.39
C VAL A 114 15.50 -16.94 0.20
N GLU A 115 16.63 -16.25 0.16
CA GLU A 115 16.93 -15.31 -0.91
C GLU A 115 17.11 -16.03 -2.24
N ARG A 116 16.36 -15.62 -3.27
CA ARG A 116 16.49 -16.10 -4.65
C ARG A 116 16.37 -14.96 -5.66
N VAL A 117 15.90 -13.78 -5.24
CA VAL A 117 15.82 -12.60 -6.12
C VAL A 117 17.23 -12.09 -6.40
N GLY A 118 18.07 -11.95 -5.38
CA GLY A 118 19.47 -11.55 -5.46
C GLY A 118 20.44 -12.74 -5.42
N LEU A 119 20.06 -13.93 -5.91
CA LEU A 119 20.89 -15.13 -5.82
C LEU A 119 22.23 -14.99 -6.54
N ASP A 120 22.26 -14.30 -7.68
CA ASP A 120 23.49 -14.09 -8.46
C ASP A 120 24.50 -13.24 -7.68
N ASP A 121 24.04 -12.17 -7.02
CA ASP A 121 24.91 -11.31 -6.23
C ASP A 121 25.40 -12.03 -4.97
N LEU A 122 24.51 -12.78 -4.31
CA LEU A 122 24.87 -13.63 -3.18
C LEU A 122 25.92 -14.67 -3.58
N THR A 123 25.81 -15.24 -4.78
CA THR A 123 26.76 -16.25 -5.28
C THR A 123 28.13 -15.62 -5.58
N LYS A 124 28.16 -14.44 -6.19
CA LYS A 124 29.39 -13.67 -6.43
C LYS A 124 30.09 -13.33 -5.11
N GLU A 125 29.36 -12.82 -4.12
CA GLU A 125 29.91 -12.50 -2.81
C GLU A 125 30.50 -13.75 -2.12
N ARG A 126 29.77 -14.87 -2.17
CA ARG A 126 30.26 -16.15 -1.63
C ARG A 126 31.52 -16.65 -2.35
N GLN A 127 31.62 -16.40 -3.64
CA GLN A 127 32.83 -16.73 -4.41
C GLN A 127 34.00 -15.84 -3.99
N LEU A 128 33.78 -14.55 -3.85
CA LEU A 128 34.79 -13.61 -3.36
C LEU A 128 35.33 -14.05 -2.00
N ILE A 129 34.44 -14.33 -1.03
CA ILE A 129 34.84 -14.81 0.30
C ILE A 129 35.69 -16.09 0.22
N ARG A 130 35.31 -17.05 -0.64
CA ARG A 130 36.09 -18.31 -0.80
C ARG A 130 37.47 -18.04 -1.36
N THR A 131 37.58 -17.16 -2.35
CA THR A 131 38.86 -16.82 -2.98
C THR A 131 39.78 -16.12 -2.01
N THR A 132 39.26 -15.09 -1.32
CA THR A 132 40.03 -14.34 -0.31
C THR A 132 40.50 -15.23 0.82
N ARG A 133 39.64 -16.08 1.38
CA ARG A 133 40.05 -17.01 2.45
C ARG A 133 41.11 -18.01 2.00
N LYS A 134 41.03 -18.48 0.76
CA LYS A 134 42.05 -19.36 0.20
C LYS A 134 43.41 -18.66 0.08
N GLU A 135 43.44 -17.39 -0.32
CA GLU A 135 44.67 -16.59 -0.39
C GLU A 135 45.32 -16.36 1.00
N PHE A 136 44.48 -16.26 2.03
CA PHE A 136 44.96 -16.05 3.43
C PHE A 136 45.03 -17.34 4.24
N GLU A 137 44.95 -18.52 3.58
CA GLU A 137 45.00 -19.85 4.21
C GLU A 137 44.02 -20.03 5.37
N GLU A 138 42.86 -19.37 5.31
CA GLU A 138 41.79 -19.52 6.30
C GLU A 138 40.96 -20.78 6.07
N ASP A 139 40.93 -21.70 7.03
CA ASP A 139 40.15 -22.94 6.96
C ASP A 139 38.62 -22.76 7.19
N ASN A 140 38.17 -21.56 7.47
CA ASN A 140 36.78 -21.28 7.83
C ASN A 140 35.85 -21.38 6.59
N LYS A 141 35.13 -22.47 6.47
CA LYS A 141 34.21 -22.75 5.34
C LYS A 141 32.85 -22.04 5.54
N LEU A 142 32.33 -21.48 4.42
CA LEU A 142 30.95 -20.99 4.43
C LEU A 142 29.97 -22.13 4.61
N LYS A 143 28.96 -21.91 5.45
CA LYS A 143 27.83 -22.85 5.56
C LYS A 143 27.10 -22.98 4.21
N PRO A 144 26.54 -24.15 3.88
CA PRO A 144 25.76 -24.32 2.66
C PRO A 144 24.53 -23.40 2.69
N LEU A 145 24.06 -22.98 1.50
CA LEU A 145 22.80 -22.28 1.35
C LEU A 145 21.64 -23.24 1.71
N LEU A 146 20.61 -22.69 2.30
CA LEU A 146 19.39 -23.46 2.57
C LEU A 146 18.70 -23.83 1.26
N PHE A 147 18.21 -25.06 1.17
CA PHE A 147 17.32 -25.50 0.10
C PHE A 147 15.89 -25.01 0.39
N ALA A 148 15.19 -24.56 -0.64
CA ALA A 148 13.76 -24.35 -0.57
C ALA A 148 13.06 -25.67 -0.90
N GLY A 149 12.19 -26.15 -0.01
CA GLY A 149 11.31 -27.28 -0.29
C GLY A 149 10.11 -26.88 -1.13
N LEU A 150 9.77 -25.60 -1.08
CA LEU A 150 8.59 -25.04 -1.71
C LEU A 150 8.96 -23.80 -2.54
N LEU A 151 8.36 -23.69 -3.72
CA LEU A 151 8.41 -22.50 -4.56
C LEU A 151 7.06 -21.81 -4.56
N VAL A 152 7.10 -20.48 -4.48
CA VAL A 152 5.91 -19.65 -4.66
C VAL A 152 5.97 -18.98 -6.01
N GLN A 153 4.91 -19.14 -6.79
CA GLN A 153 4.75 -18.58 -8.14
C GLN A 153 3.38 -17.94 -8.26
N GLY A 154 3.24 -17.03 -9.21
CA GLY A 154 1.97 -16.38 -9.50
C GLY A 154 2.13 -15.05 -10.18
N GLY A 155 1.21 -14.13 -9.90
CA GLY A 155 1.27 -12.77 -10.43
C GLY A 155 -0.03 -12.02 -10.23
N VAL A 156 0.01 -10.75 -10.57
CA VAL A 156 -1.18 -9.93 -10.72
C VAL A 156 -1.76 -10.23 -12.10
N ILE A 157 -2.94 -10.85 -12.15
CA ILE A 157 -3.51 -11.39 -13.39
C ILE A 157 -4.56 -10.47 -14.02
N SER A 158 -5.22 -9.63 -13.21
CA SER A 158 -6.10 -8.59 -13.72
C SER A 158 -6.04 -7.33 -12.87
N TYR A 159 -6.30 -6.22 -13.53
CA TYR A 159 -6.56 -4.91 -12.93
C TYR A 159 -7.64 -4.25 -13.75
N ASP A 160 -8.86 -4.27 -13.23
CA ASP A 160 -10.04 -3.77 -13.91
C ASP A 160 -10.49 -2.47 -13.26
N THR A 161 -10.77 -1.47 -14.09
CA THR A 161 -11.24 -0.16 -13.67
C THR A 161 -12.66 0.07 -14.17
N ASN A 162 -13.61 0.18 -13.25
CA ASN A 162 -14.99 0.55 -13.55
C ASN A 162 -15.27 1.94 -13.01
N THR A 163 -15.55 2.87 -13.91
CA THR A 163 -15.99 4.22 -13.53
C THR A 163 -17.51 4.27 -13.62
N THR A 164 -18.15 4.31 -12.46
CA THR A 164 -19.60 4.53 -12.37
C THR A 164 -19.81 5.99 -11.97
N SER A 165 -20.25 6.82 -12.90
CA SER A 165 -20.69 8.17 -12.62
C SER A 165 -22.19 8.17 -12.27
N GLY A 166 -22.48 8.23 -10.98
CA GLY A 166 -23.84 8.44 -10.49
C GLY A 166 -24.06 9.92 -10.19
N GLY A 167 -24.71 10.65 -11.11
CA GLY A 167 -25.05 12.04 -10.89
C GLY A 167 -26.51 12.20 -10.49
N LEU A 168 -26.79 12.54 -9.24
CA LEU A 168 -27.94 13.34 -8.87
C LEU A 168 -27.54 14.80 -9.10
N GLY A 169 -27.61 15.22 -10.36
CA GLY A 169 -27.27 16.61 -10.73
C GLY A 169 -28.53 17.45 -10.76
N ALA A 170 -28.87 18.10 -9.68
CA ALA A 170 -29.71 19.29 -9.73
C ALA A 170 -28.80 20.49 -9.89
N ARG A 171 -28.75 21.06 -11.09
CA ARG A 171 -28.09 22.34 -11.35
C ARG A 171 -29.14 23.45 -11.22
N TYR A 172 -29.00 24.31 -10.25
CA TYR A 172 -29.81 25.50 -10.11
C TYR A 172 -28.88 26.71 -10.16
N LEU A 173 -29.08 27.59 -11.11
CA LEU A 173 -28.26 28.79 -11.33
C LEU A 173 -26.73 28.53 -11.42
N GLY A 174 -26.34 27.43 -12.06
CA GLY A 174 -24.93 27.11 -12.24
C GLY A 174 -24.24 26.42 -11.05
N ILE A 175 -24.97 26.10 -9.97
CA ILE A 175 -24.46 25.36 -8.82
C ILE A 175 -24.93 23.91 -8.91
N GLY A 176 -23.98 22.99 -8.98
CA GLY A 176 -24.25 21.55 -9.03
C GLY A 176 -23.27 20.76 -8.18
N THR A 177 -23.72 19.63 -7.66
CA THR A 177 -22.85 18.66 -6.96
C THR A 177 -22.88 17.36 -7.74
N SER A 178 -21.74 16.86 -8.17
CA SER A 178 -21.60 15.55 -8.78
C SER A 178 -20.80 14.63 -7.89
N LYS A 179 -21.24 13.37 -7.76
CA LYS A 179 -20.50 12.30 -7.11
C LYS A 179 -20.03 11.33 -8.20
N GLN A 180 -18.73 11.09 -8.24
CA GLN A 180 -18.16 10.08 -9.09
C GLN A 180 -17.64 8.95 -8.22
N TYR A 181 -17.97 7.73 -8.57
CA TYR A 181 -17.47 6.52 -7.95
C TYR A 181 -16.62 5.79 -8.98
N ARG A 182 -15.44 5.39 -8.57
CA ARG A 182 -14.57 4.53 -9.36
C ARG A 182 -14.26 3.30 -8.53
N GLU A 183 -14.51 2.14 -9.10
CA GLU A 183 -14.16 0.86 -8.52
C GLU A 183 -13.02 0.25 -9.33
N ASP A 184 -11.89 0.05 -8.71
CA ASP A 184 -10.75 -0.66 -9.28
C ASP A 184 -10.65 -2.02 -8.62
N THR A 185 -10.49 -3.09 -9.41
CA THR A 185 -10.36 -4.46 -8.90
C THR A 185 -9.02 -5.05 -9.30
N VAL A 186 -8.24 -5.48 -8.31
CA VAL A 186 -6.98 -6.19 -8.50
C VAL A 186 -7.18 -7.66 -8.22
N SER A 187 -6.75 -8.54 -9.13
CA SER A 187 -6.77 -9.99 -8.92
C SER A 187 -5.36 -10.57 -8.94
N VAL A 188 -5.08 -11.41 -7.95
CA VAL A 188 -3.78 -12.03 -7.72
C VAL A 188 -3.94 -13.54 -7.70
N SER A 189 -3.13 -14.26 -8.48
CA SER A 189 -3.01 -15.71 -8.40
C SER A 189 -1.70 -16.11 -7.72
N LEU A 190 -1.78 -17.05 -6.77
CA LEU A 190 -0.66 -17.63 -6.06
C LEU A 190 -0.68 -19.15 -6.21
N ARG A 191 0.47 -19.75 -6.47
CA ARG A 191 0.65 -21.20 -6.52
C ARG A 191 1.82 -21.60 -5.65
N LEU A 192 1.60 -22.59 -4.81
CA LEU A 192 2.64 -23.24 -4.02
C LEU A 192 3.03 -24.54 -4.69
N VAL A 193 4.30 -24.67 -5.06
CA VAL A 193 4.83 -25.80 -5.82
C VAL A 193 5.87 -26.56 -5.00
N SER A 194 5.74 -27.87 -4.96
CA SER A 194 6.73 -28.77 -4.35
C SER A 194 7.97 -28.83 -5.23
N VAL A 195 9.16 -28.55 -4.68
CA VAL A 195 10.42 -28.66 -5.39
C VAL A 195 10.77 -30.13 -5.72
N SER A 196 10.38 -31.04 -4.83
CA SER A 196 10.72 -32.46 -4.96
C SER A 196 9.91 -33.18 -6.04
N THR A 197 8.64 -32.79 -6.23
CA THR A 197 7.73 -33.47 -7.17
C THR A 197 7.34 -32.62 -8.38
N GLY A 198 7.50 -31.29 -8.29
CA GLY A 198 6.97 -30.36 -9.28
C GLY A 198 5.45 -30.19 -9.21
N GLU A 199 4.80 -30.78 -8.21
CA GLU A 199 3.36 -30.71 -8.02
C GLU A 199 2.93 -29.33 -7.51
N VAL A 200 1.83 -28.80 -8.05
CA VAL A 200 1.15 -27.63 -7.50
C VAL A 200 0.32 -28.08 -6.32
N LEU A 201 0.82 -27.84 -5.10
CA LEU A 201 0.18 -28.28 -3.87
C LEU A 201 -1.08 -27.45 -3.54
N ILE A 202 -0.98 -26.14 -3.73
CA ILE A 202 -2.04 -25.18 -3.42
C ILE A 202 -2.05 -24.12 -4.52
N GLU A 203 -3.25 -23.74 -4.95
CA GLU A 203 -3.49 -22.61 -5.83
C GLU A 203 -4.58 -21.74 -5.23
N VAL A 204 -4.36 -20.44 -5.21
CA VAL A 204 -5.26 -19.44 -4.63
C VAL A 204 -5.43 -18.28 -5.59
N LEU A 205 -6.67 -17.90 -5.79
CA LEU A 205 -7.04 -16.69 -6.54
C LEU A 205 -7.72 -15.72 -5.59
N VAL A 206 -7.15 -14.53 -5.45
CA VAL A 206 -7.68 -13.46 -4.60
C VAL A 206 -8.03 -12.25 -5.46
N SER A 207 -9.21 -11.68 -5.22
CA SER A 207 -9.64 -10.43 -5.83
C SER A 207 -9.92 -9.39 -4.75
N LYS A 208 -9.43 -8.17 -4.94
CA LYS A 208 -9.62 -7.04 -4.02
C LYS A 208 -10.13 -5.84 -4.79
N SER A 209 -11.32 -5.37 -4.43
CA SER A 209 -11.88 -4.12 -4.97
C SER A 209 -11.46 -2.93 -4.12
N ILE A 210 -11.21 -1.82 -4.79
CA ILE A 210 -10.86 -0.50 -4.26
C ILE A 210 -11.94 0.46 -4.69
N LEU A 211 -12.57 1.13 -3.73
CA LEU A 211 -13.55 2.16 -4.02
C LEU A 211 -12.90 3.55 -3.87
N SER A 212 -12.92 4.32 -4.94
CA SER A 212 -12.51 5.71 -4.96
C SER A 212 -13.74 6.60 -5.09
N VAL A 213 -13.87 7.59 -4.22
CA VAL A 213 -14.99 8.54 -4.21
C VAL A 213 -14.46 9.92 -4.53
N GLY A 214 -14.89 10.48 -5.65
CA GLY A 214 -14.65 11.87 -6.01
C GLY A 214 -15.90 12.72 -5.73
N LEU A 215 -15.73 13.81 -4.98
CA LEU A 215 -16.74 14.83 -4.77
C LEU A 215 -16.28 16.07 -5.54
N SER A 216 -16.99 16.45 -6.59
CA SER A 216 -16.78 17.72 -7.26
C SER A 216 -17.96 18.66 -7.00
N GLN A 217 -17.66 19.89 -6.64
CA GLN A 217 -18.65 20.96 -6.51
C GLN A 217 -18.34 21.98 -7.60
N ASP A 218 -19.16 21.97 -8.64
CA ASP A 218 -19.09 22.94 -9.72
C ASP A 218 -19.90 24.16 -9.32
N VAL A 219 -19.23 25.29 -9.15
CA VAL A 219 -19.91 26.58 -8.92
C VAL A 219 -19.69 27.46 -10.14
N PHE A 220 -20.68 27.48 -11.04
CA PHE A 220 -20.72 28.44 -12.13
C PHE A 220 -21.37 29.75 -11.65
N ARG A 221 -20.58 30.79 -11.44
CA ARG A 221 -21.10 32.11 -11.13
C ARG A 221 -21.11 32.92 -12.42
N PHE A 222 -22.29 33.17 -13.00
CA PHE A 222 -22.47 34.17 -14.00
C PHE A 222 -22.50 35.53 -13.30
N ILE A 223 -21.43 36.29 -13.41
CA ILE A 223 -21.45 37.70 -13.06
C ILE A 223 -21.75 38.47 -14.36
N GLU A 224 -22.92 39.04 -14.40
CA GLU A 224 -23.43 39.85 -15.53
C GLU A 224 -22.74 41.23 -15.61
N LEU A 225 -21.41 41.23 -15.70
CA LEU A 225 -20.59 42.43 -15.95
C LEU A 225 -19.36 42.00 -16.77
N GLY A 226 -19.57 41.91 -18.11
CA GLY A 226 -18.51 41.68 -19.11
C GLY A 226 -17.97 40.25 -19.10
N THR A 227 -18.31 39.53 -20.10
CA THR A 227 -17.75 38.30 -20.74
C THR A 227 -16.59 37.52 -20.06
N GLU A 228 -16.45 37.48 -18.77
CA GLU A 228 -15.50 36.59 -18.12
C GLU A 228 -16.23 35.48 -17.33
N LEU A 229 -16.10 34.25 -17.83
CA LEU A 229 -16.55 33.02 -17.16
C LEU A 229 -15.49 32.69 -16.12
N VAL A 230 -15.81 32.83 -14.85
CA VAL A 230 -14.96 32.32 -13.74
C VAL A 230 -15.47 30.97 -13.31
N GLU A 231 -14.76 29.92 -13.69
CA GLU A 231 -15.00 28.55 -13.26
C GLU A 231 -14.16 28.27 -12.02
N VAL A 232 -14.80 27.96 -10.89
CA VAL A 232 -14.12 27.55 -9.67
C VAL A 232 -14.48 26.10 -9.42
N GLU A 233 -13.51 25.20 -9.61
CA GLU A 233 -13.65 23.78 -9.36
C GLU A 233 -12.99 23.43 -8.01
N GLY A 234 -13.77 22.86 -7.09
CA GLY A 234 -13.28 22.34 -5.81
C GLY A 234 -13.59 20.86 -5.71
N GLY A 235 -12.56 20.02 -5.59
CA GLY A 235 -12.73 18.57 -5.49
C GLY A 235 -12.02 17.95 -4.28
N PHE A 236 -12.66 16.98 -3.65
CA PHE A 236 -12.03 16.07 -2.69
C PHE A 236 -12.02 14.67 -3.28
N THR A 237 -10.84 14.03 -3.22
CA THR A 237 -10.69 12.66 -3.66
C THR A 237 -10.08 11.84 -2.54
N GLU A 238 -10.80 10.83 -2.06
CA GLU A 238 -10.29 9.87 -1.09
C GLU A 238 -10.08 8.52 -1.80
N ASN A 239 -8.82 8.11 -1.89
CA ASN A 239 -8.43 6.91 -2.63
C ASN A 239 -7.61 5.96 -1.77
N GLU A 240 -8.03 4.72 -1.66
CA GLU A 240 -7.13 3.64 -1.25
C GLU A 240 -6.12 3.41 -2.39
N SER A 241 -4.81 3.41 -2.08
CA SER A 241 -3.83 3.23 -3.14
C SER A 241 -3.85 1.80 -3.69
N VAL A 242 -3.63 1.66 -5.00
CA VAL A 242 -3.52 0.35 -5.67
C VAL A 242 -2.47 -0.54 -5.00
N SER A 243 -1.40 0.06 -4.48
CA SER A 243 -0.34 -0.66 -3.76
C SER A 243 -0.84 -1.27 -2.45
N ILE A 244 -1.70 -0.56 -1.70
CA ILE A 244 -2.30 -1.09 -0.46
C ILE A 244 -3.25 -2.24 -0.79
N ALA A 245 -4.06 -2.10 -1.83
CA ALA A 245 -4.97 -3.16 -2.25
C ALA A 245 -4.22 -4.41 -2.73
N LEU A 246 -3.15 -4.23 -3.50
CA LEU A 246 -2.27 -5.31 -3.91
C LEU A 246 -1.63 -6.00 -2.70
N GLN A 247 -1.09 -5.23 -1.75
CA GLN A 247 -0.54 -5.77 -0.51
C GLN A 247 -1.57 -6.62 0.22
N ARG A 248 -2.79 -6.11 0.42
CA ARG A 248 -3.89 -6.85 1.08
C ARG A 248 -4.26 -8.13 0.32
N ALA A 249 -4.36 -8.07 -1.02
CA ALA A 249 -4.67 -9.25 -1.82
C ALA A 249 -3.59 -10.34 -1.68
N VAL A 250 -2.31 -9.95 -1.69
CA VAL A 250 -1.19 -10.86 -1.48
C VAL A 250 -1.21 -11.46 -0.07
N GLU A 251 -1.41 -10.64 0.96
CA GLU A 251 -1.46 -11.10 2.36
C GLU A 251 -2.63 -12.07 2.60
N THR A 252 -3.81 -11.79 2.03
CA THR A 252 -4.97 -12.70 2.06
C THR A 252 -4.64 -14.02 1.36
N GLY A 253 -3.95 -13.97 0.22
CA GLY A 253 -3.53 -15.16 -0.51
C GLY A 253 -2.55 -16.02 0.29
N VAL A 254 -1.59 -15.40 0.98
CA VAL A 254 -0.64 -16.09 1.86
C VAL A 254 -1.34 -16.70 3.06
N LEU A 255 -2.28 -15.99 3.67
CA LEU A 255 -3.10 -16.51 4.78
C LEU A 255 -3.86 -17.76 4.33
N ASN A 256 -4.53 -17.71 3.19
CA ASN A 256 -5.26 -18.86 2.64
C ASN A 256 -4.35 -20.04 2.30
N ILE A 257 -3.13 -19.80 1.78
CA ILE A 257 -2.12 -20.85 1.57
C ILE A 257 -1.78 -21.53 2.90
N ILE A 258 -1.61 -20.76 3.98
CA ILE A 258 -1.29 -21.30 5.30
C ILE A 258 -2.43 -22.17 5.81
N GLU A 259 -3.65 -21.67 5.82
CA GLU A 259 -4.85 -22.35 6.29
C GLU A 259 -5.11 -23.65 5.49
N THR A 260 -5.10 -23.56 4.16
CA THR A 260 -5.25 -24.73 3.29
C THR A 260 -4.17 -25.78 3.52
N GLY A 261 -2.94 -25.33 3.77
CA GLY A 261 -1.84 -26.23 4.06
C GLY A 261 -1.95 -26.94 5.42
N ILE A 262 -2.51 -26.26 6.43
CA ILE A 262 -2.90 -26.90 7.71
C ILE A 262 -4.01 -27.94 7.47
N GLU A 263 -5.06 -27.58 6.75
CA GLU A 263 -6.19 -28.49 6.45
C GLU A 263 -5.75 -29.73 5.69
N ARG A 264 -4.79 -29.60 4.76
CA ARG A 264 -4.25 -30.70 3.96
C ARG A 264 -3.11 -31.46 4.66
N GLY A 265 -2.69 -31.03 5.87
CA GLY A 265 -1.64 -31.68 6.64
C GLY A 265 -0.23 -31.47 6.09
N TYR A 266 0.03 -30.42 5.30
CA TYR A 266 1.37 -30.10 4.81
C TYR A 266 2.26 -29.50 5.88
N TRP A 267 1.66 -28.85 6.90
CA TRP A 267 2.31 -28.33 8.11
C TRP A 267 1.34 -28.28 9.28
N GLU A 268 1.88 -28.09 10.46
CA GLU A 268 1.13 -28.03 11.71
C GLU A 268 1.54 -26.78 12.49
N TYR A 269 0.64 -26.26 13.30
CA TYR A 269 0.96 -25.24 14.28
C TYR A 269 1.75 -25.82 15.45
N GLU A 270 2.67 -25.02 16.00
CA GLU A 270 3.32 -25.34 17.25
C GLU A 270 2.26 -25.41 18.36
N LYS A 271 2.23 -26.50 19.13
CA LYS A 271 1.31 -26.64 20.24
C LYS A 271 1.68 -25.63 21.31
N THR A 272 0.81 -24.66 21.56
CA THR A 272 0.96 -23.76 22.71
C THR A 272 0.82 -24.60 23.98
N ILE A 273 1.94 -24.86 24.65
CA ILE A 273 1.90 -25.45 26.00
C ILE A 273 1.34 -24.32 26.88
N ILE A 274 0.04 -24.39 27.17
CA ILE A 274 -0.55 -23.58 28.22
C ILE A 274 0.10 -24.11 29.50
N LYS A 275 1.10 -23.36 30.04
CA LYS A 275 1.58 -23.64 31.38
C LYS A 275 0.37 -23.57 32.29
N PRO A 276 0.10 -24.65 33.09
CA PRO A 276 -0.96 -24.57 34.07
C PRO A 276 -0.68 -23.34 34.94
N ILE A 277 -1.68 -22.53 35.14
CA ILE A 277 -1.63 -21.42 36.10
C ILE A 277 -1.37 -22.11 37.42
N ASP A 278 -0.16 -21.87 37.96
CA ASP A 278 0.19 -22.30 39.30
C ASP A 278 -0.74 -21.53 40.24
N CYS A 279 -1.82 -22.18 40.66
CA CYS A 279 -2.70 -21.67 41.71
C CYS A 279 -1.96 -21.81 43.06
N GLY A 280 -0.85 -21.10 43.17
CA GLY A 280 -0.20 -20.86 44.42
C GLY A 280 -1.16 -20.15 45.38
N GLU A 281 -1.43 -20.81 46.52
CA GLU A 281 -2.15 -20.34 47.69
C GLU A 281 -3.69 -20.36 47.62
N CYS A 282 -4.27 -21.56 47.71
CA CYS A 282 -5.48 -21.69 48.51
C CYS A 282 -5.12 -21.46 49.98
N ILE A 283 -5.24 -20.20 50.44
CA ILE A 283 -5.19 -19.86 51.87
C ILE A 283 -6.33 -20.62 52.55
N GLY A 284 -5.94 -21.61 53.34
CA GLY A 284 -6.88 -22.36 54.18
C GLY A 284 -7.51 -21.44 55.21
N ILE A 285 -8.80 -21.18 55.07
CA ILE A 285 -9.61 -20.69 56.16
C ILE A 285 -9.97 -21.85 57.04
N ARG A 286 -9.21 -21.97 58.13
CA ARG A 286 -9.65 -22.76 59.30
C ARG A 286 -10.46 -21.82 60.16
N GLY A 287 -11.69 -22.17 60.41
CA GLY A 287 -12.55 -21.62 61.41
C GLY A 287 -13.44 -22.70 61.91
#